data_69f578032519d6d71172ca365d59ea86
#
_entry.id   69f578032519d6d71172ca365d59ea86
#
_cell.length_a   1.000
_cell.length_b   1.000
_cell.length_c   1.000
_cell.angle_alpha   90.00
_cell.angle_beta   90.00
_cell.angle_gamma   90.00
#
_symmetry.space_group_name_H-M   'P 1'
#
loop_
_entity.id
_entity.type
_entity.pdbx_description
1 polymer ?
#
loop_
_entity_poly.entity_id
_entity_poly.type
_entity_poly.pdbx_seq_one_letter_code
_entity_poly.pdbx_strand_id
1 'polypeptide(L)' 'MTAKEYINRRAALVGQAMKINKKFFPRCVKAKLRQIARLENEYRGADYETRKNELYKEWFN' A
#
# COMPACT_ATOMS: atom_id res chain seq x y z
N MET A 1 5.56 3.50 16.52
CA MET A 1 5.92 4.17 15.24
C MET A 1 5.51 5.62 15.31
N THR A 2 6.42 6.53 14.97
CA THR A 2 6.10 7.96 14.94
C THR A 2 5.40 8.32 13.62
N ALA A 3 4.76 9.51 13.58
CA ALA A 3 4.12 10.01 12.36
C ALA A 3 5.13 10.12 11.22
N LYS A 4 6.34 10.58 11.52
CA LYS A 4 7.40 10.71 10.53
C LYS A 4 7.81 9.35 9.94
N GLU A 5 7.96 8.35 10.80
CA GLU A 5 8.29 6.99 10.35
C GLU A 5 7.17 6.42 9.48
N TYR A 6 5.93 6.62 9.88
CA TYR A 6 4.78 6.16 9.11
C TYR A 6 4.76 6.80 7.72
N ILE A 7 4.90 8.12 7.65
CA ILE A 7 4.90 8.84 6.37
C ILE A 7 6.04 8.36 5.48
N ASN A 8 7.23 8.19 6.05
CA ASN A 8 8.40 7.74 5.28
C ASN A 8 8.24 6.32 4.77
N ARG A 9 7.76 5.41 5.60
CA ARG A 9 7.54 4.02 5.21
C ARG A 9 6.45 3.90 4.15
N ARG A 10 5.36 4.65 4.33
CA ARG A 10 4.26 4.63 3.37
C ARG A 10 4.72 5.18 2.02
N ALA A 11 5.44 6.29 2.02
CA ALA A 11 5.98 6.89 0.80
C ALA A 11 6.93 5.92 0.07
N ALA A 12 7.78 5.22 0.82
CA ALA A 12 8.69 4.23 0.24
C ALA A 12 7.93 3.08 -0.45
N LEU A 13 6.89 2.56 0.20
CA LEU A 13 6.08 1.49 -0.36
C LEU A 13 5.32 1.94 -1.60
N VAL A 14 4.73 3.14 -1.56
CA VAL A 14 4.05 3.71 -2.72
C VAL A 14 5.02 3.89 -3.87
N GLY A 15 6.20 4.43 -3.60
CA GLY A 15 7.25 4.61 -4.62
C GLY A 15 7.68 3.29 -5.24
N GLN A 16 7.84 2.25 -4.42
CA GLN A 16 8.19 0.91 -4.92
C GLN A 16 7.09 0.34 -5.79
N ALA A 17 5.83 0.49 -5.37
CA ALA A 17 4.70 0.01 -6.15
C ALA A 17 4.60 0.73 -7.50
N MET A 18 4.87 2.03 -7.52
CA MET A 18 4.83 2.82 -8.75
C MET A 18 5.91 2.43 -9.76
N LYS A 19 7.02 1.89 -9.29
CA LYS A 19 8.11 1.43 -10.17
C LYS A 19 7.80 0.10 -10.85
N ILE A 20 6.86 -0.66 -10.32
CA ILE A 20 6.48 -1.95 -10.89
C ILE A 20 5.43 -1.72 -11.98
N ASN A 21 5.62 -2.36 -13.12
CA ASN A 21 4.62 -2.29 -14.19
C ASN A 21 3.42 -3.15 -13.80
N LYS A 22 2.32 -2.51 -13.41
CA LYS A 22 1.13 -3.22 -12.93
C LYS A 22 0.43 -4.03 -14.02
N LYS A 23 0.69 -3.70 -15.27
CA LYS A 23 0.12 -4.43 -16.42
C LYS A 23 0.76 -5.81 -16.56
N PHE A 24 2.07 -5.89 -16.33
CA PHE A 24 2.82 -7.15 -16.46
C PHE A 24 3.00 -7.88 -15.13
N PHE A 25 3.04 -7.15 -14.02
CA PHE A 25 3.30 -7.71 -12.70
C PHE A 25 2.25 -7.29 -11.67
N PRO A 26 0.96 -7.62 -11.93
CA PRO A 26 -0.10 -7.19 -10.99
C PRO A 26 0.04 -7.79 -9.59
N ARG A 27 0.54 -9.01 -9.49
CA ARG A 27 0.73 -9.67 -8.18
C ARG A 27 1.76 -8.94 -7.33
N CYS A 28 2.83 -8.46 -7.96
CA CYS A 28 3.88 -7.71 -7.25
C CYS A 28 3.34 -6.39 -6.73
N VAL A 29 2.56 -5.68 -7.54
CA VAL A 29 1.94 -4.43 -7.13
C VAL A 29 0.96 -4.70 -5.97
N LYS A 30 0.13 -5.72 -6.08
CA LYS A 30 -0.82 -6.08 -5.03
C LYS A 30 -0.12 -6.40 -3.72
N ALA A 31 1.05 -7.07 -3.78
CA ALA A 31 1.83 -7.35 -2.58
C ALA A 31 2.26 -6.06 -1.87
N LYS A 32 2.69 -5.06 -2.63
CA LYS A 32 3.03 -3.75 -2.06
C LYS A 32 1.81 -3.04 -1.48
N LEU A 33 0.68 -3.11 -2.17
CA LEU A 33 -0.56 -2.51 -1.67
C LEU A 33 -1.01 -3.15 -0.36
N ARG A 34 -0.84 -4.47 -0.22
CA ARG A 34 -1.13 -5.15 1.04
C ARG A 34 -0.24 -4.66 2.17
N GLN A 35 1.03 -4.41 1.88
CA GLN A 35 1.96 -3.86 2.87
C GLN A 35 1.53 -2.45 3.31
N ILE A 36 1.08 -1.63 2.36
CA ILE A 36 0.57 -0.30 2.67
C ILE A 36 -0.67 -0.40 3.58
N ALA A 37 -1.60 -1.29 3.24
CA ALA A 37 -2.80 -1.50 4.05
C ALA A 37 -2.47 -1.95 5.47
N ARG A 38 -1.48 -2.83 5.63
CA ARG A 38 -1.02 -3.26 6.96
C ARG A 38 -0.41 -2.11 7.76
N LEU A 39 0.38 -1.29 7.10
CA LEU A 39 0.99 -0.13 7.74
C LEU A 39 -0.07 0.86 8.21
N GLU A 40 -1.08 1.11 7.40
CA GLU A 40 -2.20 1.96 7.79
C GLU A 40 -3.00 1.38 8.95
N ASN A 41 -3.16 0.05 8.98
CA ASN A 41 -3.81 -0.62 10.10
C ASN A 41 -3.00 -0.44 11.39
N GLU A 42 -1.69 -0.62 11.33
CA GLU A 42 -0.82 -0.50 12.50
C GLU A 42 -0.80 0.92 13.07
N TYR A 43 -0.71 1.91 12.21
CA TYR A 43 -0.55 3.29 12.65
C TYR A 43 -1.88 3.99 12.91
N ARG A 44 -2.85 3.83 12.00
CA ARG A 44 -4.10 4.57 12.03
C ARG A 44 -5.29 3.74 12.51
N GLY A 45 -5.11 2.45 12.69
CA GLY A 45 -6.20 1.56 13.04
C GLY A 45 -7.20 1.34 11.91
N ALA A 46 -6.83 1.66 10.66
CA ALA A 46 -7.70 1.42 9.52
C ALA A 46 -7.92 -0.08 9.32
N ASP A 47 -9.11 -0.48 8.91
CA ASP A 47 -9.42 -1.87 8.64
C ASP A 47 -8.60 -2.35 7.44
N TYR A 48 -7.81 -3.42 7.65
CA TYR A 48 -6.90 -3.94 6.64
C TYR A 48 -7.63 -4.34 5.35
N GLU A 49 -8.69 -5.13 5.47
CA GLU A 49 -9.42 -5.61 4.29
C GLU A 49 -10.04 -4.47 3.49
N THR A 50 -10.64 -3.51 4.20
CA THR A 50 -11.25 -2.34 3.57
C THR A 50 -10.21 -1.54 2.80
N ARG A 51 -9.07 -1.21 3.44
CA ARG A 51 -8.02 -0.42 2.80
C ARG A 51 -7.36 -1.17 1.65
N LYS A 52 -7.13 -2.47 1.83
CA LYS A 52 -6.58 -3.30 0.75
C LYS A 52 -7.48 -3.24 -0.48
N ASN A 53 -8.78 -3.42 -0.30
CA ASN A 53 -9.73 -3.41 -1.41
C ASN A 53 -9.82 -2.04 -2.07
N GLU A 54 -9.79 -0.97 -1.28
CA GLU A 54 -9.78 0.40 -1.80
C GLU A 54 -8.52 0.66 -2.65
N LEU A 55 -7.36 0.23 -2.15
CA LEU A 55 -6.11 0.39 -2.88
C LEU A 55 -6.12 -0.40 -4.20
N TYR A 56 -6.65 -1.61 -4.18
CA TYR A 56 -6.78 -2.40 -5.40
C TYR A 56 -7.67 -1.68 -6.44
N LYS A 57 -8.76 -1.08 -5.98
CA LYS A 57 -9.63 -0.30 -6.86
C LYS A 57 -8.91 0.91 -7.44
N GLU A 58 -8.22 1.66 -6.58
CA GLU A 58 -7.50 2.87 -7.00
C GLU A 58 -6.41 2.57 -8.02
N TRP A 59 -5.70 1.46 -7.84
CA TRP A 59 -4.53 1.15 -8.65
C TRP A 59 -4.83 0.35 -9.91
N PHE A 60 -5.94 -0.39 -9.93
CA PHE A 60 -6.26 -1.30 -11.03
C PHE A 60 -7.56 -0.95 -11.77
N ASN A 61 -8.09 0.21 -11.53
CA ASN A 61 -9.24 0.69 -12.29
C ASN A 61 -8.81 1.53 -13.47
#